data_7f3e54820ced840a02fb02c58a355449
#
_entry.id   7f3e54820ced840a02fb02c58a355449
#
_cell.length_a   1.000
_cell.length_b   1.000
_cell.length_c   1.000
_cell.angle_alpha   90.00
_cell.angle_beta   90.00
_cell.angle_gamma   90.00
#
_symmetry.space_group_name_H-M   'P 1'
#
loop_
_entity.id
_entity.type
_entity.pdbx_description
1 polymer ?
#
loop_
_entity_poly.entity_id
_entity_poly.type
_entity_poly.pdbx_seq_one_letter_code
_entity_poly.pdbx_strand_id
1 'polypeptide(L)'
;MFRAKKLDIGCFVNIKTIRDHSKRKAYAQFEPERQALRYIIRNTTLPARTRAEAQLQLTQMHCYTRPTQIRGRCLLGGKGRGILRDFKLSRYNFRMQALAGNIPGVKKASW
;
A
#
# COMPACT_ATOMS: atom_id res chain seq x y z
N MET A 1 15.20 10.10 -2.67
CA MET A 1 14.34 9.90 -3.85
C MET A 1 14.10 8.41 -4.03
N PHE A 2 12.86 7.95 -3.86
CA PHE A 2 12.53 6.53 -3.99
C PHE A 2 12.44 6.15 -5.46
N ARG A 3 13.49 5.54 -5.99
CA ARG A 3 13.42 4.92 -7.31
C ARG A 3 12.68 3.58 -7.17
N ALA A 4 11.43 3.54 -7.53
CA ALA A 4 10.69 2.29 -7.59
C ALA A 4 11.42 1.33 -8.53
N LYS A 5 11.77 0.13 -8.04
CA LYS A 5 12.22 -0.95 -8.94
C LYS A 5 11.12 -1.18 -9.96
N LYS A 6 11.51 -1.27 -11.22
CA LYS A 6 10.62 -1.63 -12.32
C LYS A 6 9.92 -2.94 -11.93
N LEU A 7 8.61 -2.88 -11.78
CA LEU A 7 7.82 -4.10 -11.59
C LEU A 7 7.83 -4.84 -12.93
N ASP A 8 8.35 -6.03 -12.93
CA ASP A 8 8.37 -6.93 -14.10
C ASP A 8 6.96 -7.51 -14.34
N ILE A 9 6.00 -6.63 -14.59
CA ILE A 9 4.61 -6.99 -14.79
C ILE A 9 4.14 -6.42 -16.13
N GLY A 10 4.35 -7.16 -17.18
CA GLY A 10 3.84 -6.80 -18.50
C GLY A 10 4.46 -5.52 -19.09
N CYS A 11 4.04 -5.18 -20.32
CA CYS A 11 4.61 -4.09 -21.10
C CYS A 11 4.20 -2.70 -20.60
N PHE A 12 3.04 -2.55 -19.93
CA PHE A 12 2.49 -1.29 -19.49
C PHE A 12 2.03 -1.36 -18.05
N VAL A 13 2.73 -0.67 -17.16
CA VAL A 13 2.32 -0.51 -15.77
C VAL A 13 1.62 0.83 -15.62
N ASN A 14 0.39 0.82 -15.09
CA ASN A 14 -0.36 2.05 -14.84
C ASN A 14 0.35 2.90 -13.80
N ILE A 15 0.44 4.21 -14.04
CA ILE A 15 1.06 5.16 -13.13
C ILE A 15 0.46 5.11 -11.70
N LYS A 16 -0.82 4.80 -11.58
CA LYS A 16 -1.50 4.64 -10.29
C LYS A 16 -0.91 3.49 -9.47
N THR A 17 -0.54 2.38 -10.12
CA THR A 17 0.13 1.24 -9.47
C THR A 17 1.54 1.63 -9.01
N ILE A 18 2.27 2.38 -9.80
CA ILE A 18 3.62 2.86 -9.46
C ILE A 18 3.56 3.81 -8.26
N ARG A 19 2.61 4.73 -8.25
CA ARG A 19 2.39 5.64 -7.11
C ARG A 19 2.04 4.89 -5.83
N ASP A 20 1.16 3.92 -5.91
CA ASP A 20 0.79 3.09 -4.75
C ASP A 20 1.99 2.31 -4.22
N HIS A 21 2.81 1.78 -5.10
CA HIS A 21 4.05 1.10 -4.72
C HIS A 21 5.04 2.04 -4.00
N SER A 22 5.19 3.27 -4.48
CA SER A 22 6.01 4.28 -3.82
C SER A 22 5.48 4.66 -2.43
N LYS A 23 4.16 4.79 -2.29
CA LYS A 23 3.49 5.01 -1.00
C LYS A 23 3.72 3.87 -0.02
N ARG A 24 3.65 2.62 -0.48
CA ARG A 24 3.91 1.43 0.35
C ARG A 24 5.35 1.39 0.85
N LYS A 25 6.31 1.75 0.02
CA LYS A 25 7.71 1.84 0.43
C LYS A 25 7.94 2.94 1.46
N ALA A 26 7.39 4.12 1.23
CA ALA A 26 7.48 5.24 2.16
C ALA A 26 6.83 4.86 3.51
N TYR A 27 5.66 4.25 3.48
CA TYR A 27 4.98 3.78 4.69
C TYR A 27 5.85 2.77 5.47
N ALA A 28 6.38 1.76 4.82
CA ALA A 28 7.22 0.75 5.47
C ALA A 28 8.49 1.35 6.10
N GLN A 29 9.07 2.35 5.47
CA GLN A 29 10.27 3.01 5.99
C GLN A 29 9.99 3.88 7.21
N PHE A 30 8.89 4.61 7.21
CA PHE A 30 8.56 5.59 8.26
C PHE A 30 7.58 5.08 9.32
N GLU A 31 7.11 3.84 9.19
CA GLU A 31 6.19 3.25 10.16
C GLU A 31 6.73 3.24 11.59
N PRO A 32 7.99 2.80 11.87
CA PRO A 32 8.52 2.79 13.23
C PRO A 32 8.54 4.19 13.86
N GLU A 33 8.96 5.19 13.10
CA GLU A 33 9.01 6.58 13.56
C GLU A 33 7.60 7.13 13.86
N ARG A 34 6.65 6.87 12.98
CA ARG A 34 5.26 7.27 13.19
C ARG A 34 4.64 6.60 14.42
N GLN A 35 4.93 5.34 14.65
CA GLN A 35 4.44 4.63 15.84
C GLN A 35 5.05 5.18 17.12
N ALA A 36 6.35 5.50 17.11
CA ALA A 36 7.01 6.15 18.25
C ALA A 36 6.38 7.51 18.59
N LEU A 37 6.14 8.34 17.59
CA LEU A 37 5.48 9.63 17.77
C LEU A 37 4.06 9.48 18.31
N ARG A 38 3.29 8.54 17.81
CA ARG A 38 1.94 8.24 18.32
C ARG A 38 1.95 7.75 19.76
N TYR A 39 2.91 6.96 20.13
CA TYR A 39 3.08 6.54 21.52
C TYR A 39 3.32 7.73 22.44
N ILE A 40 4.23 8.64 22.07
CA ILE A 40 4.51 9.85 22.85
C ILE A 40 3.24 10.72 22.99
N ILE A 41 2.50 10.92 21.91
CA ILE A 41 1.28 11.74 21.92
C ILE A 41 0.20 11.16 22.85
N ARG A 42 0.05 9.83 22.85
CA ARG A 42 -0.98 9.15 23.65
C ARG A 42 -0.58 8.92 25.11
N ASN A 43 0.67 9.05 25.44
CA ASN A 43 1.16 8.83 26.78
C ASN A 43 0.82 10.07 27.65
N THR A 44 -0.17 9.93 28.53
CA THR A 44 -0.64 11.00 29.41
C THR A 44 0.33 11.31 30.55
N THR A 45 1.31 10.45 30.82
CA THR A 45 2.31 10.68 31.88
C THR A 45 3.37 11.71 31.47
N LEU A 46 3.51 11.98 30.18
CA LEU A 46 4.48 12.93 29.66
C LEU A 46 3.95 14.38 29.72
N PRO A 47 4.87 15.37 29.84
CA PRO A 47 4.51 16.77 29.83
C PRO A 47 3.74 17.17 28.57
N ALA A 48 2.80 18.08 28.69
CA ALA A 48 1.97 18.56 27.59
C ALA A 48 2.79 19.14 26.43
N ARG A 49 3.90 19.82 26.75
CA ARG A 49 4.81 20.38 25.75
C ARG A 49 5.43 19.30 24.84
N THR A 50 5.95 18.25 25.43
CA THR A 50 6.56 17.13 24.67
C THR A 50 5.54 16.46 23.76
N ARG A 51 4.32 16.30 24.25
CA ARG A 51 3.22 15.72 23.45
C ARG A 51 2.83 16.63 22.28
N ALA A 52 2.80 17.93 22.49
CA ALA A 52 2.50 18.92 21.45
C ALA A 52 3.61 18.95 20.38
N GLU A 53 4.87 18.93 20.78
CA GLU A 53 6.02 18.84 19.85
C GLU A 53 5.96 17.58 19.00
N ALA A 54 5.66 16.43 19.57
CA ALA A 54 5.49 15.18 18.84
C ALA A 54 4.31 15.24 17.86
N GLN A 55 3.20 15.89 18.23
CA GLN A 55 2.05 16.10 17.35
C GLN A 55 2.42 16.97 16.14
N LEU A 56 3.19 18.02 16.34
CA LEU A 56 3.66 18.87 15.24
C LEU A 56 4.57 18.10 14.28
N GLN A 57 5.51 17.32 14.81
CA GLN A 57 6.38 16.47 13.99
C GLN A 57 5.55 15.47 13.16
N LEU A 58 4.56 14.83 13.77
CA LEU A 58 3.69 13.88 13.07
C LEU A 58 2.90 14.54 11.93
N THR A 59 2.44 15.77 12.11
CA THR A 59 1.71 16.52 11.07
C THR A 59 2.61 16.98 9.92
N GLN A 60 3.88 17.25 10.20
CA GLN A 60 4.86 17.66 9.21
C GLN A 60 5.35 16.53 8.31
N MET A 61 5.16 15.27 8.73
CA MET A 61 5.58 14.12 7.92
C MET A 61 4.84 14.05 6.58
N HIS A 62 5.54 13.60 5.55
CA HIS A 62 4.99 13.49 4.20
C HIS A 62 3.73 12.60 4.20
N CYS A 63 2.74 12.96 3.39
CA CYS A 63 1.46 12.25 3.32
C CYS A 63 1.58 10.76 2.91
N TYR A 64 2.61 10.40 2.15
CA TYR A 64 2.87 9.01 1.76
C TYR A 64 3.24 8.10 2.92
N THR A 65 3.61 8.65 4.07
CA THR A 65 3.88 7.87 5.28
C THR A 65 2.61 7.38 5.98
N ARG A 66 1.44 7.87 5.57
CA ARG A 66 0.15 7.51 6.18
C ARG A 66 -0.39 6.21 5.58
N PRO A 67 -0.85 5.26 6.41
CA PRO A 67 -1.45 4.02 5.91
C PRO A 67 -2.74 4.26 5.11
N THR A 68 -3.45 5.35 5.37
CA THR A 68 -4.68 5.72 4.66
C THR A 68 -4.46 6.08 3.19
N GLN A 69 -3.26 6.40 2.79
CA GLN A 69 -2.88 6.69 1.40
C GLN A 69 -2.68 5.42 0.56
N ILE A 70 -2.51 4.28 1.22
CA ILE A 70 -2.29 3.00 0.58
C ILE A 70 -3.64 2.39 0.21
N ARG A 71 -3.79 1.97 -1.03
CA ARG A 71 -4.98 1.27 -1.50
C ARG A 71 -4.59 0.02 -2.27
N GLY A 72 -5.34 -1.06 -2.04
CA GLY A 72 -5.21 -2.26 -2.86
C GLY A 72 -5.59 -1.97 -4.32
N ARG A 73 -4.62 -2.14 -5.22
CA ARG A 73 -4.82 -1.93 -6.66
C ARG A 73 -4.43 -3.16 -7.45
N CYS A 74 -5.13 -3.37 -8.56
CA CYS A 74 -4.77 -4.40 -9.51
C CYS A 74 -3.38 -4.12 -10.11
N LEU A 75 -2.49 -5.09 -10.06
CA LEU A 75 -1.13 -4.96 -10.61
C LEU A 75 -1.13 -4.78 -12.13
N LEU A 76 -2.07 -5.40 -12.83
CA LEU A 76 -2.16 -5.33 -14.29
C LEU A 76 -2.92 -4.09 -14.77
N GLY A 77 -4.06 -3.79 -14.16
CA GLY A 77 -4.94 -2.70 -14.65
C GLY A 77 -4.94 -1.43 -13.83
N GLY A 78 -4.37 -1.43 -12.63
CA GLY A 78 -4.39 -0.27 -11.73
C GLY A 78 -5.75 0.05 -11.12
N LYS A 79 -6.76 -0.79 -11.31
CA LYS A 79 -8.09 -0.61 -10.73
C LYS A 79 -8.05 -0.69 -9.21
N GLY A 80 -8.78 0.20 -8.54
CA GLY A 80 -8.78 0.30 -7.06
C GLY A 80 -10.00 -0.33 -6.38
N ARG A 81 -10.89 -1.01 -7.12
CA ARG A 81 -12.10 -1.66 -6.58
C ARG A 81 -12.21 -3.09 -7.12
N GLY A 82 -12.87 -3.96 -6.36
CA GLY A 82 -13.04 -5.36 -6.76
C GLY A 82 -11.72 -6.11 -6.88
N ILE A 83 -10.80 -5.87 -5.96
CA ILE A 83 -9.47 -6.47 -5.95
C ILE A 83 -9.44 -7.68 -5.01
N LEU A 84 -8.97 -8.80 -5.54
CA LEU A 84 -8.66 -9.99 -4.74
C LEU A 84 -7.28 -9.79 -4.09
N ARG A 85 -7.25 -9.68 -2.76
CA ARG A 85 -6.03 -9.35 -2.01
C ARG A 85 -4.93 -10.40 -2.17
N ASP A 86 -5.30 -11.67 -2.20
CA ASP A 86 -4.35 -12.78 -2.28
C ASP A 86 -3.56 -12.77 -3.58
N PHE A 87 -4.19 -12.38 -4.68
CA PHE A 87 -3.60 -12.34 -6.01
C PHE A 87 -3.22 -10.93 -6.45
N LYS A 88 -3.67 -9.90 -5.74
CA LYS A 88 -3.49 -8.48 -6.09
C LYS A 88 -3.96 -8.16 -7.52
N LEU A 89 -5.00 -8.82 -7.96
CA LEU A 89 -5.63 -8.66 -9.26
C LEU A 89 -7.09 -8.24 -9.11
N SER A 90 -7.60 -7.48 -10.08
CA SER A 90 -9.03 -7.21 -10.16
C SER A 90 -9.79 -8.49 -10.52
N ARG A 91 -11.08 -8.54 -10.17
CA ARG A 91 -11.96 -9.68 -10.50
C ARG A 91 -11.91 -10.05 -11.99
N TYR A 92 -11.85 -9.07 -12.88
CA TYR A 92 -11.73 -9.31 -14.32
C TYR A 92 -10.38 -9.91 -14.70
N ASN A 93 -9.29 -9.30 -14.28
CA ASN A 93 -7.94 -9.78 -14.58
C ASN A 93 -7.66 -11.14 -13.94
N PHE A 94 -8.17 -11.37 -12.73
CA PHE A 94 -8.08 -12.68 -12.09
C PHE A 94 -8.78 -13.75 -12.92
N ARG A 95 -10.01 -13.49 -13.37
CA ARG A 95 -10.75 -14.44 -14.22
C ARG A 95 -10.01 -14.73 -15.52
N MET A 96 -9.52 -13.70 -16.21
CA MET A 96 -8.77 -13.87 -17.46
C MET A 96 -7.48 -14.67 -17.28
N GLN A 97 -6.71 -14.35 -16.25
CA GLN A 97 -5.45 -15.06 -15.95
C GLN A 97 -5.71 -16.50 -15.51
N ALA A 98 -6.76 -16.75 -14.76
CA ALA A 98 -7.15 -18.09 -14.34
C ALA A 98 -7.58 -18.96 -15.55
N LEU A 99 -8.36 -18.41 -16.46
CA LEU A 99 -8.78 -19.12 -17.70
C LEU A 99 -7.60 -19.39 -18.62
N ALA A 100 -6.62 -18.50 -18.67
CA ALA A 100 -5.38 -18.70 -19.45
C ALA A 100 -4.41 -19.69 -18.79
N GLY A 101 -4.68 -20.15 -17.56
CA GLY A 101 -3.82 -21.10 -16.84
C GLY A 101 -2.58 -20.48 -16.19
N ASN A 102 -2.51 -19.13 -16.08
CA ASN A 102 -1.35 -18.45 -15.52
C ASN A 102 -1.32 -18.42 -13.99
N ILE A 103 -2.41 -18.78 -13.33
CA ILE A 103 -2.52 -18.82 -11.87
C ILE A 103 -2.47 -20.29 -11.43
N PRO A 104 -1.41 -20.71 -10.72
CA PRO A 104 -1.28 -22.10 -10.30
C PRO A 104 -2.37 -22.51 -9.30
N GLY A 105 -2.91 -23.72 -9.47
CA GLY A 105 -3.89 -24.30 -8.56
C GLY A 105 -5.33 -23.78 -8.71
N VAL A 106 -5.58 -22.83 -9.59
CA VAL A 106 -6.91 -22.27 -9.85
C VAL A 106 -7.57 -22.99 -11.00
N LYS A 107 -8.72 -23.57 -10.75
CA LYS A 107 -9.55 -24.28 -11.75
C LYS A 107 -10.96 -23.69 -11.74
N LYS A 108 -11.61 -23.67 -12.91
CA LYS A 108 -13.01 -23.32 -13.00
C LYS A 108 -13.85 -24.34 -12.23
N ALA A 109 -14.71 -23.88 -11.36
CA ALA A 109 -15.59 -24.76 -10.60
C ALA A 109 -16.51 -25.54 -11.54
N SER A 110 -16.55 -26.85 -11.33
CA SER A 110 -17.55 -27.73 -11.92
C SER A 110 -17.89 -28.81 -10.88
N TRP A 111 -19.16 -29.02 -10.68
CA TRP A 111 -19.68 -29.99 -9.71
C TRP A 111 -20.75 -30.94 -10.29
#